data_bc122eb5d0a2ce54bcc69983477ac7a4
#
_entry.id   bc122eb5d0a2ce54bcc69983477ac7a4
#
_cell.length_a   1.000
_cell.length_b   1.000
_cell.length_c   1.000
_cell.angle_alpha   90.00
_cell.angle_beta   90.00
_cell.angle_gamma   90.00
#
_symmetry.space_group_name_H-M   'P 1'
#
loop_
_entity.id
_entity.type
_entity.pdbx_description
1 polymer ?
#
loop_
_entity_poly.entity_id
_entity_poly.type
_entity_poly.pdbx_seq_one_letter_code
_entity_poly.pdbx_strand_id
1 'polypeptide(L)'
;MAKPLKFRYSGIPKIKIPKNDNDFVNSANAMAIIDKYLPSILQKHKANREKIKYLYNYAFGDQDISEKKRLYNKDAANNNQIIENHAFRQVSFKTGFITSEKRDYAHKSDSHSNDTIFLDRYLTDCNFYSKDKDIKEFAFATGIATSYQCPRTDIIIEDVDLQSKELKYRYKKKDEGFDIETESPVSFDVVDPADNFVVYSSIRGEVPLFCISLVQVEKKDSSDYSDTEFDYELYIETRYARFKTRCSKSFGLYAEENLKLEVEKTFHDMPMVEHYYNRKRLGLVELNRALFNSINTVVSNVTDMIVDGANVILVFKNTDIDQSTIDDMKNKGAIILHDVQDNVNQSEAKLDVIRIEIPFDGLNSFYEERLTQAYDIAGVPLASGNVTSGGDTGQARLLGGGWNNAYIIIKNDITSFLECDYTVLKSFLKICKLVPNCPIKDLAASQIDIKYHINQSDNLLVKAQSISQLYQVNMPKEEILKATGLFSDICTVANKWEQVDRLAKENKLKSANADTNKSVDNNVDTNSKQDNTSKE
;
A
#
# COMPACT_ATOMS: atom_id res chain seq x y z
N MET A 1 12.25 -0.03 -29.03
CA MET A 1 12.10 -1.04 -27.98
C MET A 1 13.10 -0.74 -26.87
N ALA A 2 12.64 -0.38 -25.68
CA ALA A 2 13.51 -0.16 -24.55
C ALA A 2 14.11 -1.52 -24.13
N LYS A 3 15.44 -1.57 -23.97
CA LYS A 3 16.09 -2.77 -23.45
C LYS A 3 15.56 -3.00 -22.02
N PRO A 4 15.22 -4.24 -21.62
CA PRO A 4 14.80 -4.54 -20.27
C PRO A 4 15.89 -4.04 -19.30
N LEU A 5 15.49 -3.16 -18.40
CA LEU A 5 16.39 -2.58 -17.40
C LEU A 5 16.86 -3.72 -16.49
N LYS A 6 18.17 -3.99 -16.50
CA LYS A 6 18.78 -4.96 -15.57
C LYS A 6 18.85 -4.34 -14.17
N PHE A 7 17.73 -4.34 -13.47
CA PHE A 7 17.71 -3.91 -12.08
C PHE A 7 18.38 -4.96 -11.20
N ARG A 8 19.34 -4.51 -10.42
CA ARG A 8 19.82 -5.25 -9.26
C ARG A 8 18.85 -4.94 -8.10
N TYR A 9 18.73 -5.84 -7.14
CA TYR A 9 17.94 -5.64 -5.91
C TYR A 9 18.51 -4.49 -5.06
N SER A 10 18.44 -3.29 -5.54
CA SER A 10 19.06 -2.09 -4.94
C SER A 10 18.04 -1.15 -4.30
N GLY A 11 16.75 -1.37 -4.54
CA GLY A 11 15.70 -0.41 -4.19
C GLY A 11 15.78 0.87 -5.03
N ILE A 12 15.06 1.89 -4.59
CA ILE A 12 15.11 3.23 -5.19
C ILE A 12 16.09 4.08 -4.37
N PRO A 13 17.29 4.42 -4.89
CA PRO A 13 18.28 5.17 -4.12
C PRO A 13 17.81 6.58 -3.80
N LYS A 14 18.07 7.04 -2.57
CA LYS A 14 17.83 8.43 -2.16
C LYS A 14 18.77 9.36 -2.90
N ILE A 15 18.23 10.47 -3.38
CA ILE A 15 19.04 11.54 -4.00
C ILE A 15 19.57 12.41 -2.87
N LYS A 16 20.90 12.53 -2.79
CA LYS A 16 21.59 13.23 -1.71
C LYS A 16 22.54 14.29 -2.24
N ILE A 17 22.63 15.41 -1.49
CA ILE A 17 23.62 16.48 -1.72
C ILE A 17 24.37 16.79 -0.42
N PRO A 18 25.65 17.28 -0.49
CA PRO A 18 26.45 17.57 0.68
C PRO A 18 26.14 18.98 1.24
N LYS A 19 24.90 19.14 1.73
CA LYS A 19 24.36 20.36 2.31
C LYS A 19 23.52 20.07 3.54
N ASN A 20 23.40 21.05 4.44
CA ASN A 20 22.57 20.99 5.65
C ASN A 20 21.28 21.80 5.47
N ASP A 21 20.31 21.57 6.34
CA ASP A 21 19.04 22.30 6.38
C ASP A 21 19.25 23.81 6.61
N ASN A 22 20.21 24.19 7.45
CA ASN A 22 20.54 25.59 7.72
C ASN A 22 21.01 26.37 6.47
N ASP A 23 21.53 25.68 5.46
CA ASP A 23 21.97 26.31 4.21
C ASP A 23 20.79 26.85 3.38
N PHE A 24 19.56 26.42 3.70
CA PHE A 24 18.34 26.76 2.96
C PHE A 24 17.44 27.79 3.65
N VAL A 25 17.84 28.33 4.80
CA VAL A 25 17.05 29.33 5.55
C VAL A 25 16.88 30.63 4.75
N ASN A 26 17.90 31.02 4.00
CA ASN A 26 17.88 32.21 3.15
C ASN A 26 17.54 31.80 1.70
N SER A 27 16.50 32.40 1.12
CA SER A 27 16.03 32.09 -0.23
C SER A 27 17.09 32.30 -1.32
N ALA A 28 17.91 33.36 -1.23
CA ALA A 28 18.96 33.61 -2.18
C ALA A 28 20.09 32.55 -2.12
N ASN A 29 20.46 32.14 -0.90
CA ASN A 29 21.46 31.08 -0.71
C ASN A 29 20.91 29.72 -1.17
N ALA A 30 19.63 29.42 -0.83
CA ALA A 30 18.94 28.23 -1.29
C ALA A 30 18.91 28.14 -2.83
N MET A 31 18.57 29.24 -3.49
CA MET A 31 18.54 29.35 -4.96
C MET A 31 19.89 29.00 -5.58
N ALA A 32 20.98 29.59 -5.08
CA ALA A 32 22.34 29.32 -5.58
C ALA A 32 22.77 27.86 -5.38
N ILE A 33 22.39 27.25 -4.26
CA ILE A 33 22.67 25.83 -3.98
C ILE A 33 21.86 24.93 -4.91
N ILE A 34 20.55 25.19 -5.05
CA ILE A 34 19.67 24.41 -5.91
C ILE A 34 20.17 24.46 -7.35
N ASP A 35 20.42 25.64 -7.88
CA ASP A 35 20.91 25.84 -9.25
C ASP A 35 22.19 25.04 -9.52
N LYS A 36 23.15 25.07 -8.61
CA LYS A 36 24.40 24.31 -8.71
C LYS A 36 24.19 22.79 -8.78
N TYR A 37 23.28 22.22 -8.00
CA TYR A 37 23.13 20.77 -7.88
C TYR A 37 22.00 20.19 -8.75
N LEU A 38 21.09 21.02 -9.24
CA LEU A 38 19.90 20.62 -9.98
C LEU A 38 20.20 19.70 -11.18
N PRO A 39 21.19 19.97 -12.05
CA PRO A 39 21.49 19.09 -13.18
C PRO A 39 21.85 17.67 -12.74
N SER A 40 22.68 17.54 -11.70
CA SER A 40 23.08 16.24 -11.16
C SER A 40 21.91 15.50 -10.48
N ILE A 41 21.01 16.24 -9.82
CA ILE A 41 19.81 15.70 -9.16
C ILE A 41 18.88 15.14 -10.22
N LEU A 42 18.59 15.88 -11.28
CA LEU A 42 17.70 15.46 -12.36
C LEU A 42 18.22 14.21 -13.09
N GLN A 43 19.53 14.15 -13.35
CA GLN A 43 20.16 12.97 -13.96
C GLN A 43 20.02 11.71 -13.08
N LYS A 44 20.21 11.84 -11.77
CA LYS A 44 20.01 10.73 -10.82
C LYS A 44 18.54 10.33 -10.74
N HIS A 45 17.64 11.31 -10.74
CA HIS A 45 16.21 11.05 -10.67
C HIS A 45 15.68 10.37 -11.93
N LYS A 46 16.21 10.68 -13.11
CA LYS A 46 15.83 10.03 -14.36
C LYS A 46 15.85 8.51 -14.26
N ALA A 47 16.93 7.95 -13.73
CA ALA A 47 17.04 6.50 -13.54
C ALA A 47 16.03 5.97 -12.49
N ASN A 48 15.80 6.72 -11.40
CA ASN A 48 14.79 6.37 -10.41
C ASN A 48 13.38 6.40 -11.01
N ARG A 49 13.05 7.43 -11.77
CA ARG A 49 11.77 7.61 -12.44
C ARG A 49 11.45 6.45 -13.38
N GLU A 50 12.39 6.09 -14.24
CA GLU A 50 12.23 4.96 -15.15
C GLU A 50 12.00 3.67 -14.38
N LYS A 51 12.72 3.45 -13.29
CA LYS A 51 12.56 2.28 -12.43
C LYS A 51 11.21 2.27 -11.72
N ILE A 52 10.77 3.39 -11.15
CA ILE A 52 9.47 3.50 -10.46
C ILE A 52 8.34 3.21 -11.43
N LYS A 53 8.33 3.85 -12.60
CA LYS A 53 7.30 3.63 -13.63
C LYS A 53 7.28 2.18 -14.10
N TYR A 54 8.45 1.60 -14.34
CA TYR A 54 8.54 0.19 -14.71
C TYR A 54 7.96 -0.74 -13.64
N LEU A 55 8.34 -0.57 -12.36
CA LEU A 55 7.87 -1.43 -11.27
C LEU A 55 6.36 -1.29 -11.03
N TYR A 56 5.85 -0.05 -11.13
CA TYR A 56 4.42 0.19 -11.00
C TYR A 56 3.63 -0.44 -12.15
N ASN A 57 4.02 -0.18 -13.38
CA ASN A 57 3.37 -0.74 -14.56
C ASN A 57 3.43 -2.27 -14.56
N TYR A 58 4.57 -2.85 -14.13
CA TYR A 58 4.71 -4.30 -13.99
C TYR A 58 3.69 -4.89 -13.01
N ALA A 59 3.44 -4.22 -11.86
CA ALA A 59 2.41 -4.64 -10.91
C ALA A 59 1.01 -4.68 -11.55
N PHE A 60 0.73 -3.75 -12.47
CA PHE A 60 -0.57 -3.63 -13.12
C PHE A 60 -0.68 -4.33 -14.48
N GLY A 61 0.29 -5.16 -14.84
CA GLY A 61 0.17 -6.11 -15.96
C GLY A 61 1.08 -5.83 -17.14
N ASP A 62 1.87 -4.75 -17.16
CA ASP A 62 2.87 -4.50 -18.20
C ASP A 62 4.17 -5.27 -17.84
N GLN A 63 4.17 -6.58 -18.12
CA GLN A 63 5.21 -7.50 -17.70
C GLN A 63 6.14 -7.92 -18.85
N ASP A 64 7.38 -8.30 -18.51
CA ASP A 64 8.45 -8.62 -19.45
C ASP A 64 8.09 -9.75 -20.44
N ILE A 65 7.10 -10.57 -20.14
CA ILE A 65 6.65 -11.67 -21.01
C ILE A 65 6.08 -11.16 -22.34
N SER A 66 5.59 -9.92 -22.39
CA SER A 66 5.12 -9.29 -23.62
C SER A 66 6.19 -9.17 -24.71
N GLU A 67 7.48 -9.22 -24.34
CA GLU A 67 8.62 -9.20 -25.25
C GLU A 67 9.15 -10.61 -25.57
N LYS A 68 8.50 -11.68 -25.06
CA LYS A 68 8.93 -13.07 -25.28
C LYS A 68 8.96 -13.41 -26.76
N LYS A 69 10.09 -13.94 -27.20
CA LYS A 69 10.26 -14.53 -28.51
C LYS A 69 10.21 -16.04 -28.42
N ARG A 70 9.57 -16.68 -29.40
CA ARG A 70 9.51 -18.12 -29.48
C ARG A 70 10.92 -18.72 -29.69
N LEU A 71 11.24 -19.79 -28.93
CA LEU A 71 12.53 -20.50 -29.06
C LEU A 71 12.54 -21.47 -30.24
N TYR A 72 11.40 -22.15 -30.45
CA TYR A 72 11.20 -23.14 -31.51
C TYR A 72 10.12 -22.65 -32.46
N ASN A 73 10.22 -23.08 -33.73
CA ASN A 73 9.28 -22.75 -34.78
C ASN A 73 8.95 -21.24 -34.83
N LYS A 74 9.97 -20.44 -35.14
CA LYS A 74 9.88 -18.95 -35.14
C LYS A 74 8.83 -18.40 -36.08
N ASP A 75 8.46 -19.17 -37.10
CA ASP A 75 7.46 -18.81 -38.12
C ASP A 75 6.04 -19.26 -37.74
N ALA A 76 5.87 -19.95 -36.61
CA ALA A 76 4.55 -20.34 -36.15
C ALA A 76 3.73 -19.11 -35.77
N ALA A 77 2.47 -19.09 -36.18
CA ALA A 77 1.53 -17.98 -35.88
C ALA A 77 1.24 -17.81 -34.38
N ASN A 78 1.52 -18.83 -33.58
CA ASN A 78 1.20 -18.88 -32.18
C ASN A 78 2.42 -18.53 -31.30
N ASN A 79 2.37 -17.44 -30.61
CA ASN A 79 3.31 -17.07 -29.55
C ASN A 79 2.51 -16.61 -28.34
N ASN A 80 2.14 -17.52 -27.48
CA ASN A 80 1.34 -17.20 -26.30
C ASN A 80 2.19 -16.42 -25.28
N GLN A 81 1.66 -15.30 -24.82
CA GLN A 81 2.28 -14.40 -23.84
C GLN A 81 1.31 -14.23 -22.67
N ILE A 82 1.24 -15.24 -21.83
CA ILE A 82 0.28 -15.30 -20.72
C ILE A 82 0.88 -14.60 -19.50
N ILE A 83 0.12 -13.67 -18.94
CA ILE A 83 0.46 -12.96 -17.71
C ILE A 83 -0.45 -13.48 -16.61
N GLU A 84 0.12 -14.22 -15.66
CA GLU A 84 -0.50 -14.49 -14.39
C GLU A 84 -0.10 -13.39 -13.42
N ASN A 85 -0.94 -12.37 -13.23
CA ASN A 85 -0.53 -11.19 -12.52
C ASN A 85 -0.47 -11.39 -10.98
N HIS A 86 0.45 -12.26 -10.54
CA HIS A 86 0.73 -12.49 -9.13
C HIS A 86 1.31 -11.27 -8.43
N ALA A 87 1.97 -10.36 -9.16
CA ALA A 87 2.45 -9.11 -8.62
C ALA A 87 1.29 -8.24 -8.10
N PHE A 88 0.26 -8.05 -8.91
CA PHE A 88 -0.95 -7.34 -8.50
C PHE A 88 -1.62 -7.98 -7.29
N ARG A 89 -1.73 -9.32 -7.29
CA ARG A 89 -2.34 -10.06 -6.18
C ARG A 89 -1.61 -9.83 -4.86
N GLN A 90 -0.26 -9.84 -4.86
CA GLN A 90 0.54 -9.61 -3.65
C GLN A 90 0.43 -8.16 -3.16
N VAL A 91 0.50 -7.19 -4.07
CA VAL A 91 0.34 -5.76 -3.74
C VAL A 91 -1.06 -5.50 -3.18
N SER A 92 -2.11 -5.97 -3.87
CA SER A 92 -3.50 -5.79 -3.43
C SER A 92 -3.78 -6.47 -2.10
N PHE A 93 -3.24 -7.68 -1.88
CA PHE A 93 -3.40 -8.38 -0.60
C PHE A 93 -2.80 -7.58 0.55
N LYS A 94 -1.53 -7.17 0.44
CA LYS A 94 -0.86 -6.42 1.51
C LYS A 94 -1.50 -5.05 1.76
N THR A 95 -1.84 -4.35 0.70
CA THR A 95 -2.55 -3.07 0.80
C THR A 95 -3.89 -3.25 1.52
N GLY A 96 -4.72 -4.18 1.06
CA GLY A 96 -6.02 -4.45 1.67
C GLY A 96 -5.91 -4.93 3.11
N PHE A 97 -4.89 -5.73 3.45
CA PHE A 97 -4.69 -6.25 4.80
C PHE A 97 -4.32 -5.16 5.81
N ILE A 98 -3.54 -4.14 5.40
CA ILE A 98 -3.18 -3.00 6.27
C ILE A 98 -4.27 -1.93 6.32
N THR A 99 -5.02 -1.73 5.22
CA THR A 99 -6.00 -0.64 5.09
C THR A 99 -7.44 -1.12 5.16
N SER A 100 -7.68 -2.36 5.59
CA SER A 100 -9.05 -2.93 5.73
C SER A 100 -9.91 -2.17 6.73
N GLU A 101 -9.29 -1.63 7.76
CA GLU A 101 -9.94 -0.83 8.80
C GLU A 101 -9.24 0.52 8.93
N LYS A 102 -9.99 1.54 9.35
CA LYS A 102 -9.43 2.85 9.69
C LYS A 102 -8.39 2.71 10.80
N ARG A 103 -7.31 3.48 10.70
CA ARG A 103 -6.38 3.66 11.81
C ARG A 103 -7.02 4.49 12.91
N ASP A 104 -6.76 4.14 14.15
CA ASP A 104 -7.16 4.95 15.29
C ASP A 104 -6.04 5.90 15.72
N TYR A 105 -6.44 7.08 16.11
CA TYR A 105 -5.59 8.11 16.71
C TYR A 105 -6.05 8.30 18.15
N ALA A 106 -5.30 7.75 19.12
CA ALA A 106 -5.62 7.84 20.52
C ALA A 106 -4.73 8.87 21.21
N HIS A 107 -5.31 9.76 22.01
CA HIS A 107 -4.52 10.65 22.86
C HIS A 107 -3.97 9.87 24.07
N LYS A 108 -2.71 10.11 24.43
CA LYS A 108 -2.05 9.43 25.57
C LYS A 108 -2.61 9.83 26.94
N SER A 109 -3.39 10.89 27.00
CA SER A 109 -4.05 11.38 28.21
C SER A 109 -5.56 11.46 28.01
N ASP A 110 -6.34 10.93 28.93
CA ASP A 110 -7.80 10.84 28.84
C ASP A 110 -8.52 12.19 28.80
N SER A 111 -7.88 13.24 29.32
CA SER A 111 -8.46 14.60 29.38
C SER A 111 -8.63 15.28 28.03
N HIS A 112 -8.03 14.74 26.96
CA HIS A 112 -8.00 15.34 25.62
C HIS A 112 -8.58 14.45 24.53
N SER A 113 -9.51 13.55 24.88
CA SER A 113 -10.15 12.66 23.91
C SER A 113 -10.93 13.40 22.81
N ASN A 114 -11.42 14.60 23.07
CA ASN A 114 -12.11 15.42 22.08
C ASN A 114 -11.19 15.87 20.93
N ASP A 115 -9.91 16.11 21.20
CA ASP A 115 -8.96 16.56 20.17
C ASP A 115 -8.76 15.49 19.08
N THR A 116 -8.81 14.21 19.46
CA THR A 116 -8.71 13.11 18.50
C THR A 116 -9.97 12.96 17.64
N ILE A 117 -11.14 13.34 18.16
CA ILE A 117 -12.38 13.35 17.39
C ILE A 117 -12.32 14.42 16.30
N PHE A 118 -11.82 15.63 16.62
CA PHE A 118 -11.61 16.66 15.60
C PHE A 118 -10.54 16.27 14.58
N LEU A 119 -9.46 15.62 15.02
CA LEU A 119 -8.44 15.10 14.12
C LEU A 119 -9.03 14.08 13.13
N ASP A 120 -9.83 13.12 13.60
CA ASP A 120 -10.47 12.12 12.73
C ASP A 120 -11.45 12.76 11.73
N ARG A 121 -12.19 13.80 12.15
CA ARG A 121 -13.04 14.59 11.24
C ARG A 121 -12.22 15.22 10.12
N TYR A 122 -11.13 15.89 10.44
CA TYR A 122 -10.26 16.54 9.45
C TYR A 122 -9.61 15.53 8.49
N LEU A 123 -9.16 14.39 9.02
CA LEU A 123 -8.62 13.31 8.20
C LEU A 123 -9.69 12.70 7.28
N THR A 124 -10.93 12.63 7.75
CA THR A 124 -12.05 12.15 6.94
C THR A 124 -12.42 13.16 5.86
N ASP A 125 -12.48 14.44 6.17
CA ASP A 125 -12.80 15.52 5.22
C ASP A 125 -11.78 15.59 4.07
N CYS A 126 -10.49 15.46 4.34
CA CYS A 126 -9.46 15.44 3.30
C CYS A 126 -9.31 14.08 2.60
N ASN A 127 -10.22 13.12 2.80
CA ASN A 127 -10.20 11.77 2.23
C ASN A 127 -8.91 10.99 2.53
N PHE A 128 -8.30 11.24 3.68
CA PHE A 128 -7.02 10.67 4.07
C PHE A 128 -6.99 9.14 4.01
N TYR A 129 -8.02 8.47 4.50
CA TYR A 129 -8.07 7.01 4.57
C TYR A 129 -8.09 6.33 3.19
N SER A 130 -8.76 6.92 2.20
CA SER A 130 -8.70 6.45 0.82
C SER A 130 -7.32 6.69 0.21
N LYS A 131 -6.77 7.88 0.40
CA LYS A 131 -5.45 8.27 -0.09
C LYS A 131 -4.32 7.47 0.58
N ASP A 132 -4.50 7.06 1.83
CA ASP A 132 -3.57 6.17 2.52
C ASP A 132 -3.47 4.78 1.86
N LYS A 133 -4.59 4.27 1.33
CA LYS A 133 -4.58 3.03 0.55
C LYS A 133 -3.69 3.18 -0.70
N ASP A 134 -3.82 4.30 -1.42
CA ASP A 134 -3.01 4.57 -2.61
C ASP A 134 -1.51 4.69 -2.25
N ILE A 135 -1.18 5.33 -1.11
CA ILE A 135 0.18 5.40 -0.60
C ILE A 135 0.75 3.99 -0.34
N LYS A 136 -0.02 3.11 0.31
CA LYS A 136 0.43 1.74 0.60
C LYS A 136 0.59 0.92 -0.68
N GLU A 137 -0.29 1.10 -1.66
CA GLU A 137 -0.23 0.44 -2.97
C GLU A 137 1.06 0.83 -3.72
N PHE A 138 1.36 2.13 -3.85
CA PHE A 138 2.62 2.60 -4.42
C PHE A 138 3.84 2.05 -3.67
N ALA A 139 3.82 2.15 -2.34
CA ALA A 139 4.95 1.71 -1.51
C ALA A 139 5.20 0.20 -1.61
N PHE A 140 4.16 -0.64 -1.67
CA PHE A 140 4.32 -2.07 -1.88
C PHE A 140 4.76 -2.41 -3.30
N ALA A 141 4.22 -1.75 -4.32
CA ALA A 141 4.60 -2.00 -5.70
C ALA A 141 6.05 -1.60 -5.98
N THR A 142 6.45 -0.37 -5.66
CA THR A 142 7.72 0.23 -6.09
C THR A 142 8.77 0.33 -4.99
N GLY A 143 8.36 0.25 -3.71
CA GLY A 143 9.20 0.47 -2.53
C GLY A 143 9.08 1.85 -1.91
N ILE A 144 8.49 2.82 -2.61
CA ILE A 144 8.24 4.20 -2.15
C ILE A 144 6.89 4.72 -2.61
N ALA A 145 6.37 5.68 -1.87
CA ALA A 145 5.24 6.52 -2.26
C ALA A 145 5.50 7.95 -1.79
N THR A 146 4.77 8.90 -2.33
CA THR A 146 4.90 10.32 -1.97
C THR A 146 3.53 10.89 -1.67
N SER A 147 3.43 11.64 -0.58
CA SER A 147 2.27 12.46 -0.26
C SER A 147 2.65 13.95 -0.22
N TYR A 148 1.70 14.78 -0.57
CA TYR A 148 1.84 16.22 -0.56
C TYR A 148 0.77 16.83 0.35
N GLN A 149 1.16 17.76 1.22
CA GLN A 149 0.25 18.44 2.13
C GLN A 149 0.57 19.93 2.22
N CYS A 150 -0.46 20.74 2.14
CA CYS A 150 -0.35 22.18 2.22
C CYS A 150 -1.60 22.77 2.89
N PRO A 151 -1.53 24.03 3.37
CA PRO A 151 -2.73 24.75 3.74
C PRO A 151 -3.71 24.83 2.57
N ARG A 152 -5.01 24.73 2.84
CA ARG A 152 -6.03 24.91 1.80
C ARG A 152 -5.89 26.28 1.14
N THR A 153 -6.21 26.35 -0.16
CA THR A 153 -6.09 27.60 -0.96
C THR A 153 -7.08 28.69 -0.57
N ASP A 154 -8.13 28.35 0.14
CA ASP A 154 -9.14 29.28 0.69
C ASP A 154 -8.63 29.98 1.95
N ILE A 155 -7.54 29.49 2.54
CA ILE A 155 -6.90 30.11 3.70
C ILE A 155 -5.85 31.08 3.19
N ILE A 156 -6.12 32.38 3.33
CA ILE A 156 -5.15 33.43 2.99
C ILE A 156 -4.30 33.74 4.22
N ILE A 157 -3.01 33.84 3.98
CA ILE A 157 -2.07 34.42 4.92
C ILE A 157 -2.04 35.91 4.69
N GLU A 158 -2.63 36.70 5.59
CA GLU A 158 -2.77 38.13 5.37
C GLU A 158 -1.59 38.96 5.85
N ASP A 159 -0.93 38.58 6.93
CA ASP A 159 0.18 39.38 7.45
C ASP A 159 1.11 38.59 8.37
N VAL A 160 2.41 38.92 8.29
CA VAL A 160 3.39 38.60 9.31
C VAL A 160 3.53 39.83 10.18
N ASP A 161 3.03 39.77 11.40
CA ASP A 161 3.37 40.81 12.37
C ASP A 161 4.87 40.74 12.67
N LEU A 162 5.63 41.65 12.07
CA LEU A 162 7.08 41.73 12.19
C LEU A 162 7.56 41.95 13.64
N GLN A 163 6.68 42.39 14.53
CA GLN A 163 7.02 42.60 15.93
C GLN A 163 6.80 41.36 16.79
N SER A 164 5.73 40.61 16.55
CA SER A 164 5.39 39.39 17.32
C SER A 164 5.90 38.11 16.70
N LYS A 165 6.35 38.16 15.45
CA LYS A 165 6.63 36.97 14.60
C LYS A 165 5.44 36.00 14.50
N GLU A 166 4.25 36.42 14.81
CA GLU A 166 3.03 35.66 14.68
C GLU A 166 2.47 35.83 13.27
N LEU A 167 2.22 34.71 12.62
CA LEU A 167 1.54 34.64 11.33
C LEU A 167 0.04 34.81 11.57
N LYS A 168 -0.54 35.89 11.05
CA LYS A 168 -1.99 36.10 11.07
C LYS A 168 -2.57 35.53 9.78
N TYR A 169 -3.34 34.46 9.93
CA TYR A 169 -4.11 33.88 8.83
C TYR A 169 -5.51 34.46 8.83
N ARG A 170 -5.99 34.86 7.66
CA ARG A 170 -7.37 35.22 7.45
C ARG A 170 -7.97 34.33 6.38
N TYR A 171 -9.18 33.82 6.63
CA TYR A 171 -9.89 33.09 5.60
C TYR A 171 -10.32 34.06 4.49
N LYS A 172 -10.17 33.64 3.25
CA LYS A 172 -10.75 34.33 2.13
C LYS A 172 -12.26 34.26 2.32
N LYS A 173 -12.90 35.38 2.60
CA LYS A 173 -14.35 35.47 2.62
C LYS A 173 -14.87 35.17 1.21
N LYS A 174 -15.12 33.91 0.91
CA LYS A 174 -16.13 33.53 -0.04
C LYS A 174 -17.44 33.54 0.71
N ASP A 175 -18.51 33.87 0.03
CA ASP A 175 -19.87 34.00 0.57
C ASP A 175 -20.43 32.70 1.18
N GLU A 176 -19.70 31.59 1.12
CA GLU A 176 -19.97 30.32 1.77
C GLU A 176 -18.83 30.03 2.75
N GLY A 177 -19.15 30.18 4.03
CA GLY A 177 -18.14 30.13 5.08
C GLY A 177 -17.47 28.76 5.22
N PHE A 178 -16.14 28.77 5.21
CA PHE A 178 -15.35 27.65 5.71
C PHE A 178 -15.64 27.44 7.20
N ASP A 179 -16.09 26.23 7.54
CA ASP A 179 -16.37 25.85 8.93
C ASP A 179 -15.19 25.08 9.51
N ILE A 180 -14.41 25.75 10.35
CA ILE A 180 -13.24 25.16 11.00
C ILE A 180 -13.57 23.97 11.93
N GLU A 181 -14.80 23.83 12.37
CA GLU A 181 -15.19 22.72 13.23
C GLU A 181 -15.42 21.42 12.46
N THR A 182 -15.76 21.51 11.18
CA THR A 182 -16.11 20.37 10.34
C THR A 182 -15.15 20.15 9.17
N GLU A 183 -14.55 21.20 8.62
CA GLU A 183 -13.69 21.15 7.45
C GLU A 183 -12.21 21.23 7.81
N SER A 184 -11.39 20.39 7.16
CA SER A 184 -9.95 20.36 7.36
C SER A 184 -9.27 21.63 6.82
N PRO A 185 -8.40 22.28 7.58
CA PRO A 185 -7.59 23.38 7.08
C PRO A 185 -6.43 22.90 6.20
N VAL A 186 -6.23 21.60 6.07
CA VAL A 186 -5.14 20.98 5.33
C VAL A 186 -5.65 20.31 4.07
N SER A 187 -5.01 20.58 2.94
CA SER A 187 -5.13 19.77 1.74
C SER A 187 -4.08 18.66 1.79
N PHE A 188 -4.50 17.43 1.56
CA PHE A 188 -3.63 16.26 1.55
C PHE A 188 -3.85 15.49 0.25
N ASP A 189 -2.78 15.20 -0.49
CA ASP A 189 -2.83 14.50 -1.77
C ASP A 189 -1.74 13.44 -1.91
N VAL A 190 -2.04 12.39 -2.68
CA VAL A 190 -1.05 11.40 -3.10
C VAL A 190 -0.50 11.82 -4.45
N VAL A 191 0.80 11.87 -4.57
CA VAL A 191 1.47 12.29 -5.80
C VAL A 191 2.37 11.18 -6.32
N ASP A 192 2.46 11.04 -7.64
CA ASP A 192 3.27 10.00 -8.27
C ASP A 192 4.75 10.14 -7.87
N PRO A 193 5.35 9.16 -7.20
CA PRO A 193 6.74 9.20 -6.78
C PRO A 193 7.73 9.23 -7.96
N ALA A 194 7.30 8.92 -9.18
CA ALA A 194 8.10 9.06 -10.38
C ALA A 194 8.29 10.53 -10.79
N ASP A 195 7.32 11.38 -10.51
CA ASP A 195 7.34 12.78 -10.90
C ASP A 195 7.48 13.72 -9.67
N ASN A 196 7.43 13.16 -8.44
CA ASN A 196 7.54 13.91 -7.19
C ASN A 196 8.50 13.23 -6.22
N PHE A 197 9.57 13.91 -5.82
CA PHE A 197 10.60 13.31 -5.01
C PHE A 197 11.28 14.29 -4.04
N VAL A 198 11.91 13.74 -3.00
CA VAL A 198 12.60 14.48 -1.95
C VAL A 198 14.10 14.35 -2.11
N VAL A 199 14.83 15.45 -1.90
CA VAL A 199 16.29 15.53 -1.89
C VAL A 199 16.79 15.62 -0.45
N TYR A 200 17.77 14.80 -0.10
CA TYR A 200 18.26 14.61 1.25
C TYR A 200 19.68 15.16 1.46
N SER A 201 20.01 15.45 2.71
CA SER A 201 21.38 15.72 3.14
C SER A 201 22.22 14.43 3.10
N SER A 202 23.47 14.54 2.63
CA SER A 202 24.46 13.47 2.77
C SER A 202 25.35 13.62 4.01
N ILE A 203 25.26 14.74 4.72
CA ILE A 203 26.16 15.07 5.84
C ILE A 203 25.67 14.47 7.15
N ARG A 204 24.36 14.55 7.43
CA ARG A 204 23.76 14.06 8.68
C ARG A 204 22.41 13.41 8.43
N GLY A 205 22.29 12.16 8.84
CA GLY A 205 21.01 11.49 9.12
C GLY A 205 19.96 11.47 8.02
N GLU A 206 20.32 11.79 6.77
CA GLU A 206 19.37 11.82 5.64
C GLU A 206 18.19 12.78 5.86
N VAL A 207 18.47 13.97 6.42
CA VAL A 207 17.46 15.01 6.63
C VAL A 207 16.94 15.50 5.28
N PRO A 208 15.61 15.61 5.07
CA PRO A 208 15.04 16.17 3.86
C PRO A 208 15.35 17.67 3.75
N LEU A 209 15.88 18.11 2.62
CA LEU A 209 16.30 19.49 2.36
C LEU A 209 15.27 20.26 1.54
N PHE A 210 14.81 19.67 0.45
CA PHE A 210 13.77 20.20 -0.42
C PHE A 210 13.12 19.09 -1.25
N CYS A 211 11.97 19.39 -1.84
CA CYS A 211 11.32 18.48 -2.76
C CYS A 211 11.19 19.11 -4.15
N ILE A 212 11.01 18.24 -5.14
CA ILE A 212 10.85 18.62 -6.53
C ILE A 212 9.59 17.93 -7.07
N SER A 213 8.74 18.73 -7.72
CA SER A 213 7.58 18.25 -8.48
C SER A 213 7.79 18.58 -9.96
N LEU A 214 7.60 17.57 -10.81
CA LEU A 214 7.68 17.67 -12.28
C LEU A 214 6.26 17.72 -12.84
N VAL A 215 5.89 18.83 -13.43
CA VAL A 215 4.59 19.01 -14.06
C VAL A 215 4.79 19.07 -15.58
N GLN A 216 4.12 18.18 -16.29
CA GLN A 216 4.16 18.17 -17.77
C GLN A 216 3.44 19.39 -18.33
N VAL A 217 4.09 20.09 -19.24
CA VAL A 217 3.55 21.29 -19.91
C VAL A 217 3.85 21.24 -21.41
N GLU A 218 3.03 21.90 -22.20
CA GLU A 218 3.27 22.03 -23.63
C GLU A 218 4.59 22.76 -23.92
N LYS A 219 5.25 22.34 -24.98
CA LYS A 219 6.49 22.99 -25.43
C LYS A 219 6.17 24.35 -26.04
N LYS A 220 6.91 25.40 -25.64
CA LYS A 220 6.65 26.80 -26.03
C LYS A 220 6.76 27.08 -27.54
N ASP A 221 7.51 26.27 -28.28
CA ASP A 221 7.88 26.53 -29.69
C ASP A 221 7.26 25.56 -30.72
N SER A 222 6.32 24.72 -30.33
CA SER A 222 5.68 23.79 -31.26
C SER A 222 4.55 24.50 -32.04
N SER A 223 4.85 24.96 -33.25
CA SER A 223 3.83 25.38 -34.23
C SER A 223 3.07 24.21 -34.85
N ASP A 224 3.47 22.97 -34.57
CA ASP A 224 2.83 21.75 -35.01
C ASP A 224 2.23 21.01 -33.82
N TYR A 225 0.93 20.75 -33.90
CA TYR A 225 0.15 19.92 -32.98
C TYR A 225 0.55 18.42 -33.05
N SER A 226 1.82 18.10 -32.92
CA SER A 226 2.20 16.72 -32.71
C SER A 226 2.21 16.43 -31.22
N ASP A 227 1.31 15.58 -30.74
CA ASP A 227 1.09 15.12 -29.34
C ASP A 227 2.33 14.55 -28.60
N THR A 228 3.52 14.71 -29.15
CA THR A 228 4.74 14.04 -28.67
C THR A 228 5.75 14.97 -28.02
N GLU A 229 5.64 16.29 -28.14
CA GLU A 229 6.61 17.23 -27.62
C GLU A 229 6.08 17.99 -26.39
N PHE A 230 6.60 17.67 -25.25
CA PHE A 230 6.31 18.34 -23.98
C PHE A 230 7.60 18.61 -23.19
N ASP A 231 7.53 19.60 -22.33
CA ASP A 231 8.54 19.94 -21.35
C ASP A 231 8.03 19.67 -19.93
N TYR A 232 8.92 19.79 -18.94
CA TYR A 232 8.55 19.78 -17.55
C TYR A 232 8.76 21.13 -16.91
N GLU A 233 7.74 21.65 -16.25
CA GLU A 233 7.89 22.68 -15.22
C GLU A 233 8.30 22.03 -13.92
N LEU A 234 9.35 22.56 -13.29
CA LEU A 234 9.84 22.10 -12.01
C LEU A 234 9.43 23.07 -10.92
N TYR A 235 8.70 22.57 -9.95
CA TYR A 235 8.43 23.26 -8.71
C TYR A 235 9.35 22.69 -7.63
N ILE A 236 10.23 23.54 -7.10
CA ILE A 236 11.24 23.15 -6.11
C ILE A 236 10.91 23.83 -4.81
N GLU A 237 10.57 23.06 -3.80
CA GLU A 237 10.09 23.59 -2.53
C GLU A 237 11.02 23.22 -1.39
N THR A 238 11.58 24.26 -0.78
CA THR A 238 12.25 24.17 0.53
C THR A 238 11.24 24.38 1.66
N ARG A 239 11.70 24.38 2.88
CA ARG A 239 10.85 24.78 4.03
C ARG A 239 10.44 26.26 3.98
N TYR A 240 11.24 27.11 3.32
CA TYR A 240 11.10 28.57 3.40
C TYR A 240 10.67 29.22 2.09
N ALA A 241 10.90 28.57 0.96
CA ALA A 241 10.63 29.17 -0.34
C ALA A 241 10.23 28.13 -1.39
N ARG A 242 9.48 28.58 -2.40
CA ARG A 242 9.19 27.83 -3.62
C ARG A 242 9.91 28.49 -4.79
N PHE A 243 10.60 27.68 -5.57
CA PHE A 243 11.28 28.10 -6.79
C PHE A 243 10.67 27.39 -7.99
N LYS A 244 10.79 28.02 -9.15
CA LYS A 244 10.27 27.49 -10.42
C LYS A 244 11.35 27.59 -11.49
N THR A 245 11.47 26.55 -12.31
CA THR A 245 12.27 26.52 -13.54
C THR A 245 11.65 25.54 -14.54
N ARG A 246 12.26 25.37 -15.70
CA ARG A 246 11.77 24.47 -16.74
C ARG A 246 12.89 23.56 -17.26
N CYS A 247 12.58 22.34 -17.60
CA CYS A 247 13.51 21.43 -18.26
C CYS A 247 12.84 20.68 -19.42
N SER A 248 13.67 20.21 -20.34
CA SER A 248 13.23 19.38 -21.46
C SER A 248 12.77 17.99 -21.00
N LYS A 249 12.06 17.28 -21.87
CA LYS A 249 11.68 15.85 -21.71
C LYS A 249 12.87 14.94 -21.34
N SER A 250 14.08 15.27 -21.79
CA SER A 250 15.32 14.54 -21.48
C SER A 250 15.97 14.94 -20.15
N PHE A 251 15.35 15.83 -19.37
CA PHE A 251 15.87 16.40 -18.12
C PHE A 251 17.09 17.35 -18.31
N GLY A 252 17.25 17.93 -19.49
CA GLY A 252 18.20 19.00 -19.74
C GLY A 252 17.59 20.35 -19.34
N LEU A 253 18.32 21.14 -18.53
CA LEU A 253 17.93 22.51 -18.21
C LEU A 253 18.16 23.43 -19.42
N TYR A 254 17.28 24.41 -19.61
CA TYR A 254 17.43 25.42 -20.64
C TYR A 254 18.34 26.54 -20.13
N ALA A 255 19.34 26.94 -20.93
CA ALA A 255 20.27 27.98 -20.56
C ALA A 255 19.62 29.37 -20.35
N GLU A 256 18.47 29.59 -20.98
CA GLU A 256 17.75 30.86 -20.90
C GLU A 256 16.70 30.90 -19.76
N GLU A 257 16.36 29.74 -19.17
CA GLU A 257 15.39 29.65 -18.07
C GLU A 257 16.11 29.47 -16.73
N ASN A 258 16.51 30.56 -16.14
CA ASN A 258 17.09 30.57 -14.80
C ASN A 258 16.06 30.16 -13.74
N LEU A 259 16.55 29.56 -12.66
CA LEU A 259 15.74 29.30 -11.47
C LEU A 259 15.17 30.62 -10.92
N LYS A 260 13.85 30.68 -10.73
CA LYS A 260 13.14 31.87 -10.24
C LYS A 260 12.51 31.60 -8.89
N LEU A 261 12.62 32.55 -7.97
CA LEU A 261 11.86 32.54 -6.75
C LEU A 261 10.39 32.86 -7.09
N GLU A 262 9.48 31.97 -6.73
CA GLU A 262 8.04 32.16 -6.96
C GLU A 262 7.35 32.73 -5.73
N VAL A 263 7.60 32.10 -4.55
CA VAL A 263 6.96 32.51 -3.29
C VAL A 263 7.93 32.26 -2.12
N GLU A 264 8.00 33.19 -1.18
CA GLU A 264 8.52 32.94 0.16
C GLU A 264 7.42 32.36 1.03
N LYS A 265 7.68 31.20 1.64
CA LYS A 265 6.67 30.49 2.43
C LYS A 265 6.62 31.06 3.84
N THR A 266 5.43 31.27 4.31
CA THR A 266 5.17 31.59 5.71
C THR A 266 5.01 30.32 6.55
N PHE A 267 4.61 29.23 5.92
CA PHE A 267 4.58 27.89 6.52
C PHE A 267 5.95 27.24 6.36
N HIS A 268 6.73 27.23 7.44
CA HIS A 268 8.12 26.74 7.43
C HIS A 268 8.19 25.22 7.60
N ASP A 269 7.62 24.48 6.64
CA ASP A 269 7.76 23.02 6.59
C ASP A 269 7.84 22.49 5.15
N MET A 270 8.25 21.23 5.04
CA MET A 270 8.26 20.51 3.78
C MET A 270 6.85 20.02 3.45
N PRO A 271 6.30 20.36 2.28
CA PRO A 271 4.97 19.92 1.92
C PRO A 271 4.91 18.44 1.52
N MET A 272 6.04 17.88 1.11
CA MET A 272 6.13 16.51 0.59
C MET A 272 6.75 15.57 1.62
N VAL A 273 6.09 14.44 1.83
CA VAL A 273 6.57 13.35 2.68
C VAL A 273 6.73 12.10 1.83
N GLU A 274 7.91 11.50 1.90
CA GLU A 274 8.18 10.22 1.27
C GLU A 274 7.85 9.08 2.23
N HIS A 275 7.04 8.15 1.75
CA HIS A 275 6.71 6.90 2.42
C HIS A 275 7.55 5.78 1.82
N TYR A 276 7.98 4.84 2.65
CA TYR A 276 8.77 3.70 2.18
C TYR A 276 8.30 2.41 2.83
N TYR A 277 8.29 1.35 2.02
CA TYR A 277 7.95 0.02 2.48
C TYR A 277 9.01 -0.55 3.43
N ASN A 278 10.28 -0.30 3.13
CA ASN A 278 11.42 -0.67 3.96
C ASN A 278 12.57 0.33 3.77
N ARG A 279 13.55 0.34 4.68
CA ARG A 279 14.69 1.29 4.62
C ARG A 279 15.52 1.20 3.34
N LYS A 280 15.50 0.06 2.65
CA LYS A 280 16.16 -0.10 1.34
C LYS A 280 15.31 0.39 0.19
N ARG A 281 14.04 0.73 0.43
CA ARG A 281 13.09 1.18 -0.58
C ARG A 281 12.91 0.15 -1.72
N LEU A 282 12.86 -1.13 -1.32
CA LEU A 282 12.62 -2.28 -2.20
C LEU A 282 11.13 -2.62 -2.18
N GLY A 283 10.48 -2.58 -3.34
CA GLY A 283 9.09 -3.02 -3.52
C GLY A 283 8.97 -4.53 -3.69
N LEU A 284 7.75 -5.05 -3.53
CA LEU A 284 7.44 -6.48 -3.74
C LEU A 284 7.72 -6.92 -5.17
N VAL A 285 7.44 -6.05 -6.15
CA VAL A 285 7.71 -6.33 -7.56
C VAL A 285 9.19 -6.56 -7.79
N GLU A 286 10.06 -5.69 -7.28
CA GLU A 286 11.50 -5.85 -7.46
C GLU A 286 12.01 -7.14 -6.79
N LEU A 287 11.47 -7.50 -5.63
CA LEU A 287 11.84 -8.72 -4.91
C LEU A 287 11.46 -9.99 -5.68
N ASN A 288 10.28 -10.02 -6.30
CA ASN A 288 9.70 -11.23 -6.88
C ASN A 288 9.70 -11.28 -8.41
N ARG A 289 10.10 -10.21 -9.10
CA ARG A 289 10.04 -10.11 -10.55
C ARG A 289 10.63 -11.31 -11.29
N ALA A 290 11.79 -11.80 -10.84
CA ALA A 290 12.44 -12.94 -11.48
C ALA A 290 11.60 -14.22 -11.38
N LEU A 291 10.91 -14.42 -10.25
CA LEU A 291 10.00 -15.55 -10.05
C LEU A 291 8.74 -15.39 -10.90
N PHE A 292 8.13 -14.21 -10.93
CA PHE A 292 6.96 -13.94 -11.78
C PHE A 292 7.27 -14.14 -13.27
N ASN A 293 8.42 -13.64 -13.76
CA ASN A 293 8.86 -13.87 -15.13
C ASN A 293 9.06 -15.34 -15.44
N SER A 294 9.59 -16.11 -14.49
CA SER A 294 9.75 -17.57 -14.62
C SER A 294 8.40 -18.27 -14.74
N ILE A 295 7.44 -17.92 -13.86
CA ILE A 295 6.07 -18.46 -13.88
C ILE A 295 5.39 -18.17 -15.22
N ASN A 296 5.35 -16.90 -15.63
CA ASN A 296 4.74 -16.49 -16.89
C ASN A 296 5.36 -17.19 -18.11
N THR A 297 6.70 -17.37 -18.08
CA THR A 297 7.42 -18.07 -19.16
C THR A 297 7.03 -19.55 -19.21
N VAL A 298 6.93 -20.22 -18.06
CA VAL A 298 6.52 -21.64 -18.01
C VAL A 298 5.10 -21.80 -18.54
N VAL A 299 4.16 -21.03 -18.04
CA VAL A 299 2.75 -21.10 -18.46
C VAL A 299 2.61 -20.82 -19.95
N SER A 300 3.29 -19.79 -20.46
CA SER A 300 3.27 -19.45 -21.88
C SER A 300 3.89 -20.56 -22.75
N ASN A 301 5.01 -21.15 -22.32
CA ASN A 301 5.66 -22.23 -23.05
C ASN A 301 4.82 -23.51 -23.02
N VAL A 302 4.21 -23.87 -21.89
CA VAL A 302 3.32 -25.03 -21.80
C VAL A 302 2.11 -24.84 -22.71
N THR A 303 1.55 -23.66 -22.77
CA THR A 303 0.44 -23.35 -23.68
C THR A 303 0.89 -23.48 -25.16
N ASP A 304 2.07 -22.96 -25.51
CA ASP A 304 2.64 -23.15 -26.86
C ASP A 304 2.84 -24.63 -27.19
N MET A 305 3.36 -25.42 -26.22
CA MET A 305 3.56 -26.88 -26.40
C MET A 305 2.24 -27.63 -26.55
N ILE A 306 1.19 -27.25 -25.82
CA ILE A 306 -0.14 -27.86 -25.99
C ILE A 306 -0.70 -27.58 -27.38
N VAL A 307 -0.60 -26.33 -27.83
CA VAL A 307 -1.04 -25.95 -29.19
C VAL A 307 -0.24 -26.64 -30.25
N ASP A 308 1.08 -26.73 -30.09
CA ASP A 308 1.97 -27.44 -31.05
C ASP A 308 1.80 -28.95 -30.98
N GLY A 309 1.55 -29.51 -29.79
CA GLY A 309 1.32 -30.94 -29.59
C GLY A 309 0.00 -31.44 -30.22
N ALA A 310 -0.94 -30.53 -30.46
CA ALA A 310 -2.10 -30.81 -31.31
C ALA A 310 -1.69 -31.00 -32.79
N ASN A 311 -0.52 -30.46 -33.19
CA ASN A 311 0.07 -30.67 -34.52
C ASN A 311 1.03 -31.87 -34.44
N VAL A 312 0.57 -33.01 -34.87
CA VAL A 312 1.34 -34.25 -34.93
C VAL A 312 2.43 -34.11 -36.00
N ILE A 313 3.68 -34.44 -35.68
CA ILE A 313 4.75 -34.52 -36.68
C ILE A 313 4.66 -35.89 -37.35
N LEU A 314 4.35 -35.87 -38.61
CA LEU A 314 4.30 -37.07 -39.44
C LEU A 314 5.67 -37.27 -40.11
N VAL A 315 6.28 -38.41 -39.87
CA VAL A 315 7.55 -38.79 -40.47
C VAL A 315 7.29 -39.86 -41.50
N PHE A 316 7.47 -39.50 -42.75
CA PHE A 316 7.34 -40.44 -43.88
C PHE A 316 8.69 -41.08 -44.16
N LYS A 317 8.72 -42.39 -44.23
CA LYS A 317 9.92 -43.15 -44.54
C LYS A 317 9.69 -44.01 -45.77
N ASN A 318 10.68 -44.07 -46.64
CA ASN A 318 10.68 -44.90 -47.85
C ASN A 318 9.48 -44.65 -48.80
N THR A 319 9.05 -43.39 -48.89
CA THR A 319 7.93 -42.98 -49.75
C THR A 319 8.26 -41.64 -50.38
N ASP A 320 7.89 -41.45 -51.64
CA ASP A 320 7.97 -40.12 -52.27
C ASP A 320 6.65 -39.40 -52.12
N ILE A 321 6.68 -38.21 -51.51
CA ILE A 321 5.51 -37.44 -51.19
C ILE A 321 5.64 -36.06 -51.80
N ASP A 322 4.68 -35.72 -52.63
CA ASP A 322 4.54 -34.40 -53.20
C ASP A 322 3.59 -33.52 -52.36
N GLN A 323 3.60 -32.22 -52.64
CA GLN A 323 2.78 -31.25 -51.94
C GLN A 323 1.27 -31.53 -52.07
N SER A 324 0.84 -32.15 -53.20
CA SER A 324 -0.57 -32.48 -53.45
C SER A 324 -1.05 -33.59 -52.52
N THR A 325 -0.18 -34.55 -52.22
CA THR A 325 -0.48 -35.63 -51.26
C THR A 325 -0.64 -35.09 -49.82
N ILE A 326 0.17 -34.09 -49.43
CA ILE A 326 0.07 -33.43 -48.14
C ILE A 326 -1.24 -32.62 -48.05
N ASP A 327 -1.63 -31.94 -49.10
CA ASP A 327 -2.86 -31.17 -49.14
C ASP A 327 -4.10 -32.08 -49.17
N ASP A 328 -4.05 -33.20 -49.84
CA ASP A 328 -5.09 -34.24 -49.80
C ASP A 328 -5.24 -34.85 -48.42
N MET A 329 -4.15 -35.07 -47.69
CA MET A 329 -4.17 -35.54 -46.32
C MET A 329 -4.86 -34.52 -45.40
N LYS A 330 -4.56 -33.24 -45.54
CA LYS A 330 -5.21 -32.17 -44.77
C LYS A 330 -6.70 -32.06 -45.04
N ASN A 331 -7.10 -32.24 -46.31
CA ASN A 331 -8.48 -32.08 -46.73
C ASN A 331 -9.35 -33.33 -46.52
N LYS A 332 -8.79 -34.52 -46.67
CA LYS A 332 -9.50 -35.82 -46.66
C LYS A 332 -9.29 -36.60 -45.35
N GLY A 333 -8.30 -36.21 -44.53
CA GLY A 333 -7.95 -36.91 -43.28
C GLY A 333 -7.36 -38.31 -43.47
N ALA A 334 -6.99 -38.68 -44.69
CA ALA A 334 -6.41 -39.98 -45.02
C ALA A 334 -5.28 -39.82 -46.03
N ILE A 335 -4.27 -40.67 -45.95
CA ILE A 335 -3.13 -40.70 -46.85
C ILE A 335 -2.91 -42.11 -47.35
N ILE A 336 -2.60 -42.22 -48.63
CA ILE A 336 -2.15 -43.48 -49.26
C ILE A 336 -0.65 -43.36 -49.47
N LEU A 337 0.12 -44.28 -48.90
CA LEU A 337 1.56 -44.36 -49.07
C LEU A 337 1.88 -45.32 -50.20
N HIS A 338 2.79 -44.91 -51.08
CA HIS A 338 3.30 -45.75 -52.14
C HIS A 338 4.75 -46.09 -51.84
N ASP A 339 5.10 -47.36 -51.96
CA ASP A 339 6.49 -47.84 -51.85
C ASP A 339 7.37 -47.28 -52.96
N VAL A 340 8.55 -46.75 -52.62
CA VAL A 340 9.55 -46.40 -53.59
C VAL A 340 10.19 -47.73 -54.11
N GLN A 341 9.88 -48.10 -55.33
CA GLN A 341 10.49 -49.29 -55.98
C GLN A 341 11.91 -48.99 -56.46
N ASP A 342 12.90 -49.18 -55.58
CA ASP A 342 14.29 -49.29 -56.00
C ASP A 342 14.65 -50.75 -56.21
N ASN A 343 15.31 -51.05 -57.35
CA ASN A 343 15.60 -52.41 -57.86
C ASN A 343 16.48 -53.27 -56.93
N VAL A 344 16.84 -52.84 -55.72
CA VAL A 344 17.81 -53.56 -54.87
C VAL A 344 17.31 -53.86 -53.45
N ASN A 345 16.38 -53.09 -52.88
CA ASN A 345 15.85 -53.38 -51.56
C ASN A 345 14.36 -52.99 -51.49
N GLN A 346 13.49 -53.97 -51.24
CA GLN A 346 12.09 -53.73 -50.92
C GLN A 346 11.97 -53.14 -49.48
N SER A 347 11.94 -51.82 -49.33
CA SER A 347 11.68 -51.18 -48.10
C SER A 347 10.21 -50.72 -48.07
N GLU A 348 9.43 -51.26 -47.18
CA GLU A 348 8.01 -50.87 -46.99
C GLU A 348 7.89 -49.39 -46.66
N ALA A 349 6.93 -48.67 -47.26
CA ALA A 349 6.56 -47.31 -46.89
C ALA A 349 5.98 -47.29 -45.49
N LYS A 350 6.51 -46.43 -44.62
CA LYS A 350 6.06 -46.32 -43.24
C LYS A 350 5.77 -44.87 -42.88
N LEU A 351 4.67 -44.70 -42.16
CA LEU A 351 4.29 -43.45 -41.49
C LEU A 351 4.53 -43.58 -40.00
N ASP A 352 5.51 -42.87 -39.50
CA ASP A 352 5.72 -42.73 -38.05
C ASP A 352 5.07 -41.45 -37.58
N VAL A 353 4.31 -41.55 -36.52
CA VAL A 353 3.63 -40.43 -35.85
C VAL A 353 4.41 -40.08 -34.61
N ILE A 354 5.13 -38.96 -34.66
CA ILE A 354 5.82 -38.46 -33.48
C ILE A 354 4.86 -37.52 -32.72
N ARG A 355 4.47 -37.94 -31.53
CA ARG A 355 3.76 -37.10 -30.59
C ARG A 355 4.76 -36.51 -29.58
N ILE A 356 4.65 -35.22 -29.32
CA ILE A 356 5.43 -34.58 -28.29
C ILE A 356 4.78 -34.92 -26.94
N GLU A 357 5.46 -35.72 -26.13
CA GLU A 357 5.03 -36.00 -24.77
C GLU A 357 5.44 -34.81 -23.88
N ILE A 358 4.46 -34.13 -23.31
CA ILE A 358 4.68 -33.00 -22.38
C ILE A 358 4.79 -33.56 -20.96
N PRO A 359 5.91 -33.32 -20.23
CA PRO A 359 6.09 -33.82 -18.87
C PRO A 359 5.31 -32.96 -17.88
N PHE A 360 3.97 -33.04 -17.87
CA PHE A 360 3.09 -32.21 -17.09
C PHE A 360 3.39 -32.24 -15.57
N ASP A 361 3.72 -33.39 -15.01
CA ASP A 361 3.99 -33.53 -13.57
C ASP A 361 5.24 -32.72 -13.14
N GLY A 362 6.29 -32.78 -13.94
CA GLY A 362 7.51 -32.02 -13.71
C GLY A 362 7.29 -30.51 -13.85
N LEU A 363 6.48 -30.11 -14.83
CA LEU A 363 6.15 -28.70 -15.06
C LEU A 363 5.24 -28.15 -13.95
N ASN A 364 4.26 -28.92 -13.50
CA ASN A 364 3.39 -28.53 -12.39
C ASN A 364 4.19 -28.40 -11.08
N SER A 365 5.06 -29.37 -10.77
CA SER A 365 5.91 -29.28 -9.57
C SER A 365 6.82 -28.05 -9.60
N PHE A 366 7.41 -27.73 -10.75
CA PHE A 366 8.24 -26.54 -10.93
C PHE A 366 7.41 -25.25 -10.75
N TYR A 367 6.21 -25.19 -11.34
CA TYR A 367 5.30 -24.05 -11.21
C TYR A 367 4.90 -23.81 -9.75
N GLU A 368 4.45 -24.87 -9.06
CA GLU A 368 4.03 -24.80 -7.66
C GLU A 368 5.18 -24.36 -6.73
N GLU A 369 6.38 -24.87 -6.96
CA GLU A 369 7.57 -24.47 -6.19
C GLU A 369 7.88 -22.97 -6.38
N ARG A 370 7.87 -22.45 -7.62
CA ARG A 370 8.13 -21.04 -7.90
C ARG A 370 7.05 -20.14 -7.32
N LEU A 371 5.80 -20.57 -7.42
CA LEU A 371 4.67 -19.87 -6.84
C LEU A 371 4.79 -19.78 -5.32
N THR A 372 5.05 -20.90 -4.65
CA THR A 372 5.24 -20.95 -3.20
C THR A 372 6.38 -20.03 -2.77
N GLN A 373 7.55 -20.09 -3.43
CA GLN A 373 8.69 -19.22 -3.13
C GLN A 373 8.34 -17.73 -3.26
N ALA A 374 7.60 -17.35 -4.32
CA ALA A 374 7.21 -15.95 -4.53
C ALA A 374 6.28 -15.44 -3.43
N TYR A 375 5.36 -16.28 -2.96
CA TYR A 375 4.42 -15.91 -1.91
C TYR A 375 5.08 -15.91 -0.53
N ASP A 376 6.00 -16.82 -0.25
CA ASP A 376 6.78 -16.84 0.98
C ASP A 376 7.66 -15.59 1.13
N ILE A 377 8.36 -15.18 0.06
CA ILE A 377 9.17 -13.94 0.05
C ILE A 377 8.30 -12.71 0.36
N ALA A 378 7.10 -12.66 -0.20
CA ALA A 378 6.17 -11.56 0.04
C ALA A 378 5.50 -11.64 1.43
N GLY A 379 5.52 -12.80 2.08
CA GLY A 379 4.75 -13.04 3.29
C GLY A 379 3.24 -12.98 3.05
N VAL A 380 2.81 -13.44 1.88
CA VAL A 380 1.40 -13.51 1.50
C VAL A 380 0.95 -14.97 1.53
N PRO A 381 -0.14 -15.31 2.22
CA PRO A 381 -0.60 -16.70 2.27
C PRO A 381 -1.04 -17.15 0.88
N LEU A 382 -0.55 -18.31 0.47
CA LEU A 382 -1.03 -18.99 -0.72
C LEU A 382 -2.30 -19.76 -0.33
N ALA A 383 -3.42 -19.45 -0.97
CA ALA A 383 -4.64 -20.22 -0.81
C ALA A 383 -4.43 -21.61 -1.46
N SER A 384 -3.88 -22.56 -0.72
CA SER A 384 -3.78 -23.93 -1.18
C SER A 384 -5.19 -24.54 -1.19
N GLY A 385 -5.66 -24.95 -2.37
CA GLY A 385 -6.98 -25.60 -2.56
C GLY A 385 -7.15 -26.93 -1.86
N ASN A 386 -6.12 -27.47 -1.22
CA ASN A 386 -6.11 -28.76 -0.54
C ASN A 386 -6.29 -28.62 0.98
N VAL A 387 -7.40 -28.02 1.39
CA VAL A 387 -7.87 -28.23 2.77
C VAL A 387 -8.81 -29.44 2.78
N THR A 388 -8.26 -30.60 2.52
CA THR A 388 -8.93 -31.89 2.66
C THR A 388 -8.62 -32.49 4.04
N SER A 389 -9.21 -31.95 5.07
CA SER A 389 -9.48 -32.78 6.26
C SER A 389 -10.69 -32.20 6.98
N GLY A 390 -11.77 -32.93 6.92
CA GLY A 390 -12.99 -32.63 7.64
C GLY A 390 -12.82 -32.86 9.14
N GLY A 391 -12.10 -31.96 9.82
CA GLY A 391 -11.84 -32.07 11.26
C GLY A 391 -11.20 -30.84 11.87
N ASP A 392 -10.59 -29.98 11.07
CA ASP A 392 -9.92 -28.81 11.59
C ASP A 392 -10.91 -27.68 11.94
N THR A 393 -10.88 -27.28 13.20
CA THR A 393 -11.57 -26.07 13.64
C THR A 393 -11.07 -24.87 12.83
N GLY A 394 -11.90 -23.84 12.62
CA GLY A 394 -11.51 -22.63 11.89
C GLY A 394 -10.21 -22.00 12.39
N GLN A 395 -9.83 -22.24 13.67
CA GLN A 395 -8.54 -21.83 14.25
C GLN A 395 -7.33 -22.61 13.70
N ALA A 396 -7.45 -23.92 13.51
CA ALA A 396 -6.36 -24.72 12.95
C ALA A 396 -6.08 -24.33 11.50
N ARG A 397 -7.09 -23.93 10.74
CA ARG A 397 -6.95 -23.38 9.38
C ARG A 397 -6.22 -22.04 9.35
N LEU A 398 -6.54 -21.15 10.27
CA LEU A 398 -5.87 -19.85 10.41
C LEU A 398 -4.42 -19.98 10.84
N LEU A 399 -4.10 -20.94 11.70
CA LEU A 399 -2.75 -21.20 12.17
C LEU A 399 -1.90 -21.96 11.14
N GLY A 400 -2.52 -22.87 10.36
CA GLY A 400 -1.82 -23.75 9.40
C GLY A 400 -1.57 -23.16 8.03
N GLY A 401 -2.35 -22.15 7.59
CA GLY A 401 -2.34 -21.64 6.22
C GLY A 401 -1.34 -20.52 5.92
N GLY A 402 -0.30 -20.33 6.73
CA GLY A 402 0.65 -19.22 6.55
C GLY A 402 0.14 -17.84 7.02
N TRP A 403 -1.08 -17.76 7.52
CA TRP A 403 -1.69 -16.51 7.98
C TRP A 403 -0.96 -15.89 9.18
N ASN A 404 -0.49 -16.72 10.11
CA ASN A 404 0.28 -16.22 11.27
C ASN A 404 1.60 -15.58 10.82
N ASN A 405 2.28 -16.18 9.83
CA ASN A 405 3.50 -15.62 9.26
C ASN A 405 3.20 -14.29 8.53
N ALA A 406 2.12 -14.24 7.74
CA ALA A 406 1.67 -13.02 7.09
C ALA A 406 1.39 -11.91 8.11
N TYR A 407 0.75 -12.22 9.22
CA TYR A 407 0.47 -11.28 10.30
C TYR A 407 1.75 -10.72 10.94
N ILE A 408 2.75 -11.57 11.22
CA ILE A 408 4.04 -11.13 11.78
C ILE A 408 4.77 -10.20 10.81
N ILE A 409 4.80 -10.56 9.51
CA ILE A 409 5.47 -9.76 8.48
C ILE A 409 4.77 -8.40 8.33
N ILE A 410 3.45 -8.37 8.29
CA ILE A 410 2.67 -7.12 8.20
C ILE A 410 2.89 -6.23 9.43
N LYS A 411 2.97 -6.77 10.63
CA LYS A 411 3.33 -5.99 11.82
C LYS A 411 4.70 -5.31 11.70
N ASN A 412 5.65 -6.02 11.11
CA ASN A 412 6.96 -5.45 10.83
C ASN A 412 6.90 -4.35 9.75
N ASP A 413 6.11 -4.55 8.70
CA ASP A 413 5.88 -3.55 7.65
C ASP A 413 5.25 -2.26 8.20
N ILE A 414 4.27 -2.38 9.11
CA ILE A 414 3.63 -1.26 9.80
C ILE A 414 4.64 -0.39 10.53
N THR A 415 5.69 -0.96 11.11
CA THR A 415 6.72 -0.20 11.83
C THR A 415 7.39 0.84 10.94
N SER A 416 7.66 0.50 9.67
CA SER A 416 8.22 1.44 8.69
C SER A 416 7.21 2.53 8.30
N PHE A 417 5.95 2.16 8.14
CA PHE A 417 4.89 3.12 7.82
C PHE A 417 4.59 4.07 8.97
N LEU A 418 4.63 3.62 10.21
CA LEU A 418 4.41 4.47 11.39
C LEU A 418 5.40 5.65 11.45
N GLU A 419 6.67 5.44 11.10
CA GLU A 419 7.67 6.52 11.04
C GLU A 419 7.24 7.61 10.05
N CYS A 420 6.77 7.20 8.87
CA CYS A 420 6.27 8.12 7.85
C CYS A 420 4.96 8.81 8.28
N ASP A 421 4.04 8.06 8.89
CA ASP A 421 2.75 8.57 9.35
C ASP A 421 2.91 9.62 10.45
N TYR A 422 3.85 9.42 11.39
CA TYR A 422 4.18 10.46 12.37
C TYR A 422 4.78 11.71 11.72
N THR A 423 5.49 11.57 10.62
CA THR A 423 6.02 12.72 9.86
C THR A 423 4.88 13.49 9.19
N VAL A 424 3.94 12.79 8.57
CA VAL A 424 2.72 13.37 8.01
C VAL A 424 1.91 14.09 9.09
N LEU A 425 1.66 13.41 10.21
CA LEU A 425 0.89 13.96 11.33
C LEU A 425 1.55 15.23 11.91
N LYS A 426 2.87 15.25 12.05
CA LYS A 426 3.62 16.44 12.51
C LYS A 426 3.40 17.63 11.59
N SER A 427 3.51 17.43 10.29
CA SER A 427 3.30 18.50 9.31
C SER A 427 1.84 18.94 9.26
N PHE A 428 0.91 17.99 9.32
CA PHE A 428 -0.52 18.26 9.40
C PHE A 428 -0.88 19.15 10.60
N LEU A 429 -0.43 18.77 11.79
CA LEU A 429 -0.68 19.54 13.03
C LEU A 429 0.03 20.90 13.04
N LYS A 430 1.17 21.04 12.36
CA LYS A 430 1.79 22.38 12.19
C LYS A 430 0.91 23.31 11.37
N ILE A 431 0.26 22.83 10.33
CA ILE A 431 -0.70 23.64 9.55
C ILE A 431 -1.88 24.01 10.44
N CYS A 432 -2.47 23.05 11.17
CA CYS A 432 -3.56 23.30 12.10
C CYS A 432 -3.21 24.37 13.17
N LYS A 433 -1.97 24.34 13.68
CA LYS A 433 -1.48 25.32 14.67
C LYS A 433 -1.46 26.75 14.14
N LEU A 434 -1.28 26.93 12.84
CA LEU A 434 -1.19 28.24 12.21
C LEU A 434 -2.58 28.84 11.90
N VAL A 435 -3.62 28.03 11.93
CA VAL A 435 -4.98 28.46 11.59
C VAL A 435 -5.68 29.00 12.84
N PRO A 436 -6.20 30.24 12.82
CA PRO A 436 -6.94 30.82 13.93
C PRO A 436 -8.17 29.98 14.31
N ASN A 437 -8.43 29.86 15.61
CA ASN A 437 -9.58 29.13 16.14
C ASN A 437 -9.65 27.63 15.79
N CYS A 438 -8.54 27.04 15.33
CA CYS A 438 -8.51 25.60 15.10
C CYS A 438 -8.64 24.85 16.45
N PRO A 439 -9.60 23.91 16.57
CA PRO A 439 -9.83 23.17 17.82
C PRO A 439 -8.61 22.38 18.30
N ILE A 440 -7.78 21.91 17.37
CA ILE A 440 -6.61 21.05 17.64
C ILE A 440 -5.27 21.80 17.50
N LYS A 441 -5.25 23.13 17.60
CA LYS A 441 -4.02 23.93 17.45
C LYS A 441 -2.92 23.58 18.47
N ASP A 442 -3.30 23.15 19.66
CA ASP A 442 -2.36 22.84 20.75
C ASP A 442 -1.97 21.36 20.80
N LEU A 443 -2.57 20.54 19.92
CA LEU A 443 -2.30 19.12 19.83
C LEU A 443 -0.92 18.87 19.22
N ALA A 444 -0.10 18.07 19.90
CA ALA A 444 1.22 17.66 19.40
C ALA A 444 1.23 16.19 18.96
N ALA A 445 1.91 15.88 17.87
CA ALA A 445 2.03 14.49 17.36
C ALA A 445 2.63 13.52 18.39
N SER A 446 3.46 14.00 19.33
CA SER A 446 4.01 13.20 20.44
C SER A 446 2.99 12.73 21.46
N GLN A 447 1.83 13.40 21.53
CA GLN A 447 0.72 13.09 22.43
C GLN A 447 -0.23 12.04 21.85
N ILE A 448 -0.10 11.73 20.55
CA ILE A 448 -0.97 10.82 19.84
C ILE A 448 -0.27 9.48 19.67
N ASP A 449 -1.03 8.41 19.83
CA ASP A 449 -0.67 7.04 19.48
C ASP A 449 -1.45 6.62 18.25
N ILE A 450 -0.74 6.21 17.19
CA ILE A 450 -1.33 5.76 15.93
C ILE A 450 -1.43 4.24 15.98
N LYS A 451 -2.64 3.70 15.90
CA LYS A 451 -2.90 2.26 15.94
C LYS A 451 -3.47 1.77 14.63
N TYR A 452 -2.80 0.80 14.05
CA TYR A 452 -3.30 0.04 12.90
C TYR A 452 -4.15 -1.13 13.38
N HIS A 453 -5.34 -1.27 12.83
CA HIS A 453 -6.18 -2.45 13.00
C HIS A 453 -5.88 -3.41 11.86
N ILE A 454 -5.29 -4.54 12.20
CA ILE A 454 -5.11 -5.61 11.25
C ILE A 454 -6.27 -6.57 11.50
N ASN A 455 -7.11 -6.76 10.49
CA ASN A 455 -8.22 -7.69 10.57
C ASN A 455 -7.67 -9.14 10.64
N GLN A 456 -7.26 -9.52 11.83
CA GLN A 456 -7.16 -10.91 12.18
C GLN A 456 -8.60 -11.35 12.37
N SER A 457 -9.03 -12.48 11.81
CA SER A 457 -10.27 -13.10 12.24
C SER A 457 -10.09 -13.56 13.68
N ASP A 458 -9.97 -12.57 14.55
CA ASP A 458 -9.91 -12.78 15.98
C ASP A 458 -11.21 -13.48 16.36
N ASN A 459 -11.06 -14.64 16.93
CA ASN A 459 -12.23 -15.35 17.44
C ASN A 459 -12.79 -14.49 18.59
N LEU A 460 -13.72 -13.60 18.26
CA LEU A 460 -14.37 -12.70 19.21
C LEU A 460 -14.85 -13.48 20.44
N LEU A 461 -15.26 -14.74 20.23
CA LEU A 461 -15.67 -15.66 21.29
C LEU A 461 -14.50 -15.97 22.24
N VAL A 462 -13.30 -16.26 21.73
CA VAL A 462 -12.11 -16.54 22.55
C VAL A 462 -11.67 -15.30 23.32
N LYS A 463 -11.69 -14.13 22.69
CA LYS A 463 -11.38 -12.86 23.37
C LYS A 463 -12.42 -12.55 24.46
N ALA A 464 -13.71 -12.73 24.17
CA ALA A 464 -14.78 -12.53 25.15
C ALA A 464 -14.65 -13.53 26.32
N GLN A 465 -14.31 -14.78 26.05
CA GLN A 465 -14.03 -15.78 27.09
C GLN A 465 -12.81 -15.42 27.92
N SER A 466 -11.73 -14.95 27.28
CA SER A 466 -10.53 -14.47 27.98
C SER A 466 -10.82 -13.28 28.89
N ILE A 467 -11.63 -12.30 28.44
CA ILE A 467 -12.09 -11.18 29.27
C ILE A 467 -12.84 -11.70 30.49
N SER A 468 -13.78 -12.64 30.30
CA SER A 468 -14.56 -13.22 31.39
C SER A 468 -13.69 -13.96 32.40
N GLN A 469 -12.72 -14.76 31.94
CA GLN A 469 -11.79 -15.50 32.80
C GLN A 469 -10.85 -14.58 33.58
N LEU A 470 -10.27 -13.56 32.92
CA LEU A 470 -9.40 -12.59 33.57
C LEU A 470 -10.15 -11.72 34.59
N TYR A 471 -11.43 -11.40 34.29
CA TYR A 471 -12.29 -10.68 35.23
C TYR A 471 -12.61 -11.50 36.48
N GLN A 472 -12.80 -12.83 36.36
CA GLN A 472 -13.04 -13.75 37.48
C GLN A 472 -11.87 -13.83 38.45
N VAL A 473 -10.63 -13.65 37.99
CA VAL A 473 -9.44 -13.60 38.84
C VAL A 473 -9.13 -12.20 39.39
N ASN A 474 -10.07 -11.26 39.29
CA ASN A 474 -9.98 -9.88 39.77
C ASN A 474 -8.82 -9.07 39.17
N MET A 475 -8.43 -9.34 37.95
CA MET A 475 -7.44 -8.53 37.24
C MET A 475 -8.01 -7.12 36.97
N PRO A 476 -7.21 -6.04 37.05
CA PRO A 476 -7.67 -4.69 36.72
C PRO A 476 -8.26 -4.61 35.31
N LYS A 477 -9.39 -3.94 35.15
CA LYS A 477 -10.15 -3.86 33.89
C LYS A 477 -9.32 -3.31 32.73
N GLU A 478 -8.52 -2.29 32.99
CA GLU A 478 -7.61 -1.74 31.98
C GLU A 478 -6.61 -2.78 31.48
N GLU A 479 -6.03 -3.58 32.37
CA GLU A 479 -5.07 -4.62 31.98
C GLU A 479 -5.74 -5.77 31.22
N ILE A 480 -6.99 -6.11 31.57
CA ILE A 480 -7.79 -7.09 30.81
C ILE A 480 -8.01 -6.59 29.37
N LEU A 481 -8.42 -5.33 29.23
CA LEU A 481 -8.67 -4.72 27.93
C LEU A 481 -7.38 -4.58 27.10
N LYS A 482 -6.26 -4.21 27.74
CA LYS A 482 -4.94 -4.19 27.09
C LYS A 482 -4.51 -5.57 26.59
N ALA A 483 -4.64 -6.58 27.45
CA ALA A 483 -4.23 -7.95 27.11
C ALA A 483 -5.04 -8.58 25.98
N THR A 484 -6.33 -8.25 25.89
CA THR A 484 -7.22 -8.79 24.84
C THR A 484 -7.18 -8.02 23.55
N GLY A 485 -6.74 -6.74 23.57
CA GLY A 485 -6.63 -5.88 22.40
C GLY A 485 -7.93 -5.73 21.60
N LEU A 486 -9.10 -5.79 22.27
CA LEU A 486 -10.40 -5.75 21.63
C LEU A 486 -10.86 -4.31 21.35
N PHE A 487 -10.38 -3.35 22.13
CA PHE A 487 -10.80 -1.95 22.07
C PHE A 487 -9.57 -1.05 21.91
N SER A 488 -9.69 -0.03 21.06
CA SER A 488 -8.65 0.95 20.80
C SER A 488 -8.52 1.97 21.93
N ASP A 489 -9.65 2.44 22.44
CA ASP A 489 -9.72 3.37 23.57
C ASP A 489 -10.02 2.61 24.87
N ILE A 490 -8.95 2.10 25.45
CA ILE A 490 -8.99 1.25 26.63
C ILE A 490 -9.50 2.01 27.85
N CYS A 491 -9.06 3.26 28.01
CA CYS A 491 -9.40 4.06 29.18
C CYS A 491 -10.88 4.43 29.22
N THR A 492 -11.45 4.92 28.11
CA THR A 492 -12.87 5.22 28.02
C THR A 492 -13.75 3.99 28.24
N VAL A 493 -13.35 2.84 27.68
CA VAL A 493 -14.09 1.59 27.86
C VAL A 493 -14.00 1.09 29.31
N ALA A 494 -12.82 1.14 29.93
CA ALA A 494 -12.64 0.76 31.33
C ALA A 494 -13.49 1.64 32.26
N ASN A 495 -13.51 2.95 32.07
CA ASN A 495 -14.32 3.89 32.83
C ASN A 495 -15.83 3.62 32.68
N LYS A 496 -16.30 3.39 31.46
CA LYS A 496 -17.70 3.01 31.22
C LYS A 496 -18.05 1.69 31.89
N TRP A 497 -17.16 0.71 31.83
CA TRP A 497 -17.34 -0.57 32.49
C TRP A 497 -17.42 -0.42 34.01
N GLU A 498 -16.58 0.43 34.64
CA GLU A 498 -16.69 0.71 36.06
C GLU A 498 -17.99 1.40 36.46
N GLN A 499 -18.49 2.32 35.63
CA GLN A 499 -19.79 2.95 35.86
C GLN A 499 -20.93 1.93 35.84
N VAL A 500 -20.93 1.02 34.85
CA VAL A 500 -21.93 -0.05 34.77
C VAL A 500 -21.87 -0.97 35.98
N ASP A 501 -20.67 -1.33 36.46
CA ASP A 501 -20.51 -2.16 37.66
C ASP A 501 -20.97 -1.48 38.93
N ARG A 502 -20.75 -0.16 39.08
CA ARG A 502 -21.27 0.63 40.20
C ARG A 502 -22.79 0.63 40.22
N LEU A 503 -23.41 0.92 39.06
CA LEU A 503 -24.87 0.90 38.93
C LEU A 503 -25.47 -0.49 39.20
N ALA A 504 -24.80 -1.56 38.73
CA ALA A 504 -25.23 -2.93 39.01
C ALA A 504 -25.16 -3.29 40.50
N LYS A 505 -24.10 -2.83 41.21
CA LYS A 505 -23.95 -3.01 42.65
C LYS A 505 -24.99 -2.22 43.43
N GLU A 506 -25.27 -0.97 43.06
CA GLU A 506 -26.32 -0.15 43.68
C GLU A 506 -27.72 -0.74 43.51
N ASN A 507 -28.01 -1.29 42.30
CA ASN A 507 -29.30 -1.95 42.06
C ASN A 507 -29.45 -3.26 42.84
N LYS A 508 -28.39 -4.02 43.02
CA LYS A 508 -28.37 -5.24 43.87
C LYS A 508 -28.58 -4.86 45.35
N LEU A 509 -27.97 -3.79 45.83
CA LEU A 509 -28.19 -3.30 47.20
C LEU A 509 -29.62 -2.79 47.43
N LYS A 510 -30.21 -2.10 46.45
CA LYS A 510 -31.62 -1.67 46.52
C LYS A 510 -32.58 -2.87 46.51
N SER A 511 -32.36 -3.90 45.73
CA SER A 511 -33.17 -5.11 45.73
C SER A 511 -33.02 -5.91 47.01
N ALA A 512 -31.80 -6.07 47.55
CA ALA A 512 -31.59 -6.75 48.82
C ALA A 512 -32.22 -6.01 50.01
N ASN A 513 -32.21 -4.66 50.03
CA ASN A 513 -32.90 -3.88 51.04
C ASN A 513 -34.45 -3.95 50.90
N ALA A 514 -34.97 -4.12 49.67
CA ALA A 514 -36.41 -4.30 49.45
C ALA A 514 -36.87 -5.68 49.91
N ASP A 515 -36.04 -6.72 49.76
CA ASP A 515 -36.37 -8.08 50.24
C ASP A 515 -36.23 -8.19 51.79
N THR A 516 -35.29 -7.48 52.41
CA THR A 516 -35.20 -7.39 53.88
C THR A 516 -36.39 -6.65 54.49
N ASN A 517 -36.89 -5.57 53.88
CA ASN A 517 -38.09 -4.90 54.35
C ASN A 517 -39.37 -5.77 54.19
N LYS A 518 -39.47 -6.60 53.13
CA LYS A 518 -40.56 -7.55 53.00
C LYS A 518 -40.50 -8.68 54.03
N SER A 519 -39.33 -9.12 54.47
CA SER A 519 -39.19 -10.14 55.50
C SER A 519 -39.46 -9.61 56.91
N VAL A 520 -39.28 -8.29 57.16
CA VAL A 520 -39.64 -7.65 58.43
C VAL A 520 -41.18 -7.46 58.56
N ASP A 521 -41.86 -7.08 57.46
CA ASP A 521 -43.33 -6.97 57.47
C ASP A 521 -44.04 -8.33 57.62
N ASN A 522 -43.48 -9.41 57.08
CA ASN A 522 -44.06 -10.76 57.27
C ASN A 522 -43.83 -11.35 58.67
N ASN A 523 -42.85 -10.84 59.47
CA ASN A 523 -42.68 -11.27 60.86
C ASN A 523 -43.53 -10.49 61.88
N VAL A 524 -44.08 -9.35 61.49
CA VAL A 524 -45.00 -8.59 62.36
C VAL A 524 -46.45 -9.18 62.28
N ASP A 525 -46.83 -9.73 61.13
CA ASP A 525 -48.18 -10.35 60.98
C ASP A 525 -48.30 -11.76 61.56
N THR A 526 -47.21 -12.47 61.88
CA THR A 526 -47.25 -13.81 62.47
C THR A 526 -47.30 -13.84 63.99
N ASN A 527 -47.05 -12.73 64.69
CA ASN A 527 -47.14 -12.64 66.15
C ASN A 527 -48.50 -12.10 66.68
N SER A 528 -49.48 -11.78 65.83
CA SER A 528 -50.82 -11.34 66.25
C SER A 528 -51.93 -12.38 66.12
N LYS A 529 -51.60 -13.66 65.83
CA LYS A 529 -52.59 -14.76 65.70
C LYS A 529 -52.35 -15.98 66.59
N GLN A 530 -51.74 -15.79 67.75
CA GLN A 530 -51.64 -16.85 68.76
C GLN A 530 -52.07 -16.38 70.12
N ASP A 531 -53.31 -15.90 70.24
CA ASP A 531 -54.03 -15.82 71.49
C ASP A 531 -55.53 -15.74 71.17
N ASN A 532 -56.15 -16.88 70.94
CA ASN A 532 -57.57 -17.13 71.22
C ASN A 532 -57.98 -18.49 70.61
N THR A 533 -57.72 -19.55 71.36
CA THR A 533 -58.62 -20.76 71.39
C THR A 533 -58.17 -21.66 72.52
N SER A 534 -58.68 -21.36 73.69
CA SER A 534 -58.86 -22.37 74.73
C SER A 534 -60.10 -21.99 75.52
N LYS A 535 -61.21 -22.52 75.10
CA LYS A 535 -62.36 -22.98 75.91
C LYS A 535 -63.54 -23.29 74.99
N GLU A 536 -63.80 -24.43 74.77
CA GLU A 536 -64.91 -25.33 74.98
C GLU A 536 -64.78 -26.56 74.08
#